data_13a70dbf08f8c00e0435c2a651e112fe
#
_entry.id   13a70dbf08f8c00e0435c2a651e112fe
#
_cell.length_a   1.000
_cell.length_b   1.000
_cell.length_c   1.000
_cell.angle_alpha   90.00
_cell.angle_beta   90.00
_cell.angle_gamma   90.00
#
_symmetry.space_group_name_H-M   'P 1'
#
loop_
_entity.id
_entity.type
_entity.pdbx_description
1 polymer ?
#
loop_
_entity_poly.entity_id
_entity_poly.type
_entity_poly.pdbx_seq_one_letter_code
_entity_poly.pdbx_strand_id
1 'polypeptide(L)'
;MKHLSIIALLACISLASTPVLGSEKISDKELLNKVKTYDGYTREVRRHLHHYPEVGGKEIETVRYLKERLHEIGQFEIHNVPGSTGFYAILDTHRPGKTIGLRTDIDGLPVTESPINGEGKPKPFISKHKGFTHGCGHDGHMAILLTTIHILYDWRSKLNGKYVFLFEEGEETNTGIRPMIAAIKHIHFDAIYGNHLASNVPSGHVYIKDGAIMAGMAMLSWQVFGRGGHASRPDMAINPIFAATNILNTVAIAWNSQRDITKLVTLGITQFHGGETWNVIPDSTYIGGTLRFFDWEAGVRSLELIKKVATDVARAHNCSVRFGESMTAQVPPVINDKKLATFARQSIEGLYPGHTTSDESYNWYASETFALYNQLAPTLFTLVGVQNPELGTTAGHHTAAFDIDEDALQYGIGAMLKFATSNLHLAD
;
A
#
# COMPACT_ATOMS: atom_id res chain seq x y z
N MET A 1 -59.96 -61.75 21.65
CA MET A 1 -59.42 -60.46 21.26
C MET A 1 -58.02 -60.37 21.87
N LYS A 2 -56.95 -60.47 21.04
CA LYS A 2 -55.57 -60.52 21.49
C LYS A 2 -54.96 -59.16 21.23
N HIS A 3 -54.48 -58.47 22.27
CA HIS A 3 -53.73 -57.23 22.18
C HIS A 3 -52.28 -57.54 21.83
N LEU A 4 -51.83 -57.01 20.68
CA LEU A 4 -50.39 -56.99 20.29
C LEU A 4 -49.81 -55.68 20.78
N SER A 5 -48.84 -55.74 21.69
CA SER A 5 -48.01 -54.59 22.11
C SER A 5 -46.78 -54.50 21.22
N ILE A 6 -46.68 -53.42 20.50
CA ILE A 6 -45.49 -53.10 19.72
C ILE A 6 -44.47 -52.33 20.61
N ILE A 7 -43.31 -52.94 20.89
CA ILE A 7 -42.20 -52.30 21.58
C ILE A 7 -41.37 -51.61 20.52
N ALA A 8 -41.37 -50.26 20.54
CA ALA A 8 -40.48 -49.43 19.70
C ALA A 8 -39.10 -49.34 20.36
N LEU A 9 -38.10 -49.90 19.67
CA LEU A 9 -36.68 -49.82 20.08
C LEU A 9 -36.12 -48.47 19.60
N LEU A 10 -35.93 -47.49 20.49
CA LEU A 10 -35.21 -46.24 20.20
C LEU A 10 -33.72 -46.54 20.23
N ALA A 11 -33.09 -46.57 19.06
CA ALA A 11 -31.63 -46.56 18.92
C ALA A 11 -31.10 -45.13 19.16
N CYS A 12 -30.50 -44.89 20.32
CA CYS A 12 -29.72 -43.69 20.57
C CYS A 12 -28.41 -43.74 19.75
N ILE A 13 -28.37 -43.04 18.63
CA ILE A 13 -27.11 -42.77 17.94
C ILE A 13 -26.35 -41.68 18.74
N SER A 14 -25.39 -42.11 19.54
CA SER A 14 -24.43 -41.19 20.14
C SER A 14 -23.52 -40.61 19.04
N LEU A 15 -23.78 -39.37 18.64
CA LEU A 15 -22.83 -38.59 17.88
C LEU A 15 -21.59 -38.38 18.77
N ALA A 16 -20.59 -39.23 18.56
CA ALA A 16 -19.24 -38.96 19.10
C ALA A 16 -18.74 -37.65 18.49
N SER A 17 -18.75 -36.61 19.29
CA SER A 17 -18.03 -35.36 18.95
C SER A 17 -16.53 -35.70 18.81
N THR A 18 -16.03 -35.79 17.59
CA THR A 18 -14.60 -35.81 17.35
C THR A 18 -14.00 -34.57 18.02
N PRO A 19 -12.95 -34.70 18.87
CA PRO A 19 -12.30 -33.56 19.44
C PRO A 19 -11.76 -32.72 18.29
N VAL A 20 -12.16 -31.45 18.22
CA VAL A 20 -11.49 -30.45 17.38
C VAL A 20 -10.04 -30.43 17.87
N LEU A 21 -9.14 -31.02 17.09
CA LEU A 21 -7.70 -30.90 17.33
C LEU A 21 -7.39 -29.39 17.36
N GLY A 22 -7.14 -28.85 18.56
CA GLY A 22 -6.71 -27.48 18.73
C GLY A 22 -5.46 -27.25 17.88
N SER A 23 -5.38 -26.08 17.21
CA SER A 23 -4.18 -25.72 16.46
C SER A 23 -2.97 -25.86 17.39
N GLU A 24 -1.95 -26.58 16.93
CA GLU A 24 -0.69 -26.67 17.68
C GLU A 24 -0.03 -25.29 17.71
N LYS A 25 0.16 -24.74 18.92
CA LYS A 25 0.66 -23.36 19.06
C LYS A 25 2.10 -23.28 18.57
N ILE A 26 2.34 -22.54 17.48
CA ILE A 26 3.68 -22.23 17.00
C ILE A 26 4.37 -21.32 18.00
N SER A 27 5.50 -21.75 18.56
CA SER A 27 6.27 -20.95 19.53
C SER A 27 7.09 -19.87 18.81
N ASP A 28 7.37 -18.76 19.53
CA ASP A 28 8.23 -17.69 19.01
C ASP A 28 9.62 -18.19 18.62
N LYS A 29 10.18 -19.13 19.40
CA LYS A 29 11.45 -19.79 19.09
C LYS A 29 11.41 -20.56 17.77
N GLU A 30 10.32 -21.31 17.52
CA GLU A 30 10.12 -22.05 16.27
C GLU A 30 10.00 -21.07 15.10
N LEU A 31 9.24 -19.98 15.27
CA LEU A 31 9.07 -18.94 14.26
C LEU A 31 10.41 -18.30 13.90
N LEU A 32 11.17 -17.82 14.88
CA LEU A 32 12.48 -17.19 14.66
C LEU A 32 13.48 -18.15 14.00
N ASN A 33 13.48 -19.40 14.40
CA ASN A 33 14.34 -20.42 13.76
C ASN A 33 13.98 -20.63 12.28
N LYS A 34 12.68 -20.65 11.95
CA LYS A 34 12.23 -20.75 10.55
C LYS A 34 12.62 -19.53 9.74
N VAL A 35 12.39 -18.30 10.25
CA VAL A 35 12.82 -17.07 9.59
C VAL A 35 14.31 -17.11 9.28
N LYS A 36 15.15 -17.49 10.26
CA LYS A 36 16.59 -17.60 10.07
C LYS A 36 16.96 -18.68 9.04
N THR A 37 16.27 -19.82 9.02
CA THR A 37 16.52 -20.91 8.05
C THR A 37 16.29 -20.43 6.62
N TYR A 38 15.33 -19.54 6.40
CA TYR A 38 14.95 -19.04 5.07
C TYR A 38 15.66 -17.74 4.66
N ASP A 39 16.61 -17.21 5.44
CA ASP A 39 17.33 -15.96 5.09
C ASP A 39 17.98 -16.02 3.70
N GLY A 40 18.68 -17.09 3.39
CA GLY A 40 19.31 -17.28 2.08
C GLY A 40 18.30 -17.26 0.92
N TYR A 41 17.15 -17.91 1.09
CA TYR A 41 16.05 -17.91 0.13
C TYR A 41 15.47 -16.51 -0.05
N THR A 42 15.22 -15.78 1.06
CA THR A 42 14.70 -14.42 1.04
C THR A 42 15.58 -13.49 0.21
N ARG A 43 16.90 -13.54 0.44
CA ARG A 43 17.86 -12.72 -0.30
C ARG A 43 17.95 -13.11 -1.76
N GLU A 44 17.92 -14.41 -2.08
CA GLU A 44 17.90 -14.90 -3.47
C GLU A 44 16.70 -14.34 -4.21
N VAL A 45 15.49 -14.49 -3.66
CA VAL A 45 14.25 -13.99 -4.24
C VAL A 45 14.31 -12.48 -4.43
N ARG A 46 14.67 -11.70 -3.37
CA ARG A 46 14.79 -10.25 -3.45
C ARG A 46 15.76 -9.82 -4.55
N ARG A 47 16.97 -10.40 -4.60
CA ARG A 47 18.00 -10.03 -5.56
C ARG A 47 17.64 -10.38 -7.00
N HIS A 48 16.91 -11.51 -7.20
CA HIS A 48 16.39 -11.85 -8.51
C HIS A 48 15.39 -10.79 -9.00
N LEU A 49 14.41 -10.45 -8.18
CA LEU A 49 13.40 -9.44 -8.51
C LEU A 49 14.03 -8.06 -8.72
N HIS A 50 15.01 -7.68 -7.89
CA HIS A 50 15.75 -6.43 -8.04
C HIS A 50 16.51 -6.34 -9.37
N HIS A 51 17.05 -7.46 -9.86
CA HIS A 51 17.73 -7.49 -11.15
C HIS A 51 16.81 -7.27 -12.34
N TYR A 52 15.52 -7.64 -12.24
CA TYR A 52 14.58 -7.67 -13.35
C TYR A 52 13.27 -6.91 -13.05
N PRO A 53 13.34 -5.63 -12.64
CA PRO A 53 12.15 -4.84 -12.33
C PRO A 53 11.31 -4.58 -13.59
N GLU A 54 9.99 -4.63 -13.43
CA GLU A 54 9.00 -4.29 -14.44
C GLU A 54 8.02 -3.27 -13.88
N VAL A 55 7.58 -2.31 -14.69
CA VAL A 55 6.66 -1.26 -14.26
C VAL A 55 5.21 -1.72 -14.26
N GLY A 56 4.35 -1.02 -13.54
CA GLY A 56 2.94 -1.32 -13.41
C GLY A 56 2.23 -1.57 -14.74
N GLY A 57 1.44 -2.64 -14.80
CA GLY A 57 0.76 -3.15 -15.98
C GLY A 57 1.64 -3.94 -16.96
N LYS A 58 2.91 -4.15 -16.64
CA LYS A 58 3.89 -4.87 -17.48
C LYS A 58 4.69 -5.92 -16.73
N GLU A 59 4.26 -6.33 -15.54
CA GLU A 59 4.94 -7.28 -14.63
C GLU A 59 4.77 -8.74 -15.09
N ILE A 60 5.11 -9.04 -16.35
CA ILE A 60 4.88 -10.36 -16.98
C ILE A 60 5.90 -11.39 -16.46
N GLU A 61 7.18 -11.06 -16.51
CA GLU A 61 8.24 -11.95 -16.05
C GLU A 61 8.27 -12.03 -14.52
N THR A 62 7.98 -10.92 -13.84
CA THR A 62 7.79 -10.88 -12.39
C THR A 62 6.70 -11.87 -11.95
N VAL A 63 5.51 -11.81 -12.57
CA VAL A 63 4.40 -12.71 -12.26
C VAL A 63 4.74 -14.15 -12.61
N ARG A 64 5.43 -14.41 -13.73
CA ARG A 64 5.89 -15.75 -14.09
C ARG A 64 6.81 -16.30 -13.00
N TYR A 65 7.82 -15.54 -12.60
CA TYR A 65 8.76 -15.92 -11.54
C TYR A 65 8.05 -16.21 -10.21
N LEU A 66 7.15 -15.33 -9.77
CA LEU A 66 6.40 -15.51 -8.53
C LEU A 66 5.56 -16.79 -8.53
N LYS A 67 4.89 -17.09 -9.64
CA LYS A 67 4.11 -18.33 -9.80
C LYS A 67 4.98 -19.57 -9.83
N GLU A 68 6.15 -19.52 -10.47
CA GLU A 68 7.13 -20.61 -10.45
C GLU A 68 7.58 -20.89 -9.01
N ARG A 69 7.91 -19.85 -8.23
CA ARG A 69 8.26 -20.02 -6.79
C ARG A 69 7.11 -20.63 -6.00
N LEU A 70 5.86 -20.21 -6.24
CA LEU A 70 4.70 -20.83 -5.58
C LEU A 70 4.57 -22.32 -5.92
N HIS A 71 4.74 -22.68 -7.18
CA HIS A 71 4.71 -24.11 -7.60
C HIS A 71 5.81 -24.95 -6.96
N GLU A 72 7.00 -24.39 -6.77
CA GLU A 72 8.11 -25.07 -6.07
C GLU A 72 7.85 -25.22 -4.57
N ILE A 73 7.20 -24.25 -3.94
CA ILE A 73 6.81 -24.32 -2.52
C ILE A 73 5.76 -25.39 -2.30
N GLY A 74 4.74 -25.46 -3.19
CA GLY A 74 3.72 -26.48 -3.04
C GLY A 74 2.47 -26.26 -3.88
N GLN A 75 1.36 -26.79 -3.39
CA GLN A 75 0.07 -26.71 -4.08
C GLN A 75 -0.75 -25.53 -3.53
N PHE A 76 -1.07 -24.60 -4.41
CA PHE A 76 -1.94 -23.45 -4.13
C PHE A 76 -3.03 -23.34 -5.20
N GLU A 77 -4.17 -22.85 -4.82
CA GLU A 77 -5.22 -22.42 -5.75
C GLU A 77 -4.86 -21.02 -6.26
N ILE A 78 -4.38 -20.92 -7.51
CA ILE A 78 -3.89 -19.65 -8.10
C ILE A 78 -4.92 -19.10 -9.06
N HIS A 79 -5.29 -17.81 -8.88
CA HIS A 79 -6.27 -17.09 -9.69
C HIS A 79 -5.67 -15.83 -10.29
N ASN A 80 -5.80 -15.67 -11.60
CA ASN A 80 -5.46 -14.41 -12.27
C ASN A 80 -6.51 -13.35 -11.99
N VAL A 81 -6.10 -12.10 -11.86
CA VAL A 81 -7.00 -10.96 -11.77
C VAL A 81 -7.39 -10.50 -13.19
N PRO A 82 -8.67 -10.52 -13.56
CA PRO A 82 -9.10 -10.10 -14.89
C PRO A 82 -8.71 -8.66 -15.20
N GLY A 83 -8.07 -8.45 -16.36
CA GLY A 83 -7.63 -7.12 -16.81
C GLY A 83 -6.42 -6.55 -16.08
N SER A 84 -5.67 -7.38 -15.36
CA SER A 84 -4.48 -7.02 -14.61
C SER A 84 -3.41 -8.09 -14.78
N THR A 85 -2.13 -7.76 -14.57
CA THR A 85 -1.05 -8.73 -14.42
C THR A 85 -1.09 -9.38 -13.04
N GLY A 86 -1.72 -8.73 -12.04
CA GLY A 86 -1.84 -9.22 -10.68
C GLY A 86 -2.57 -10.58 -10.56
N PHE A 87 -2.35 -11.26 -9.46
CA PHE A 87 -2.99 -12.53 -9.16
C PHE A 87 -3.10 -12.73 -7.65
N TYR A 88 -3.88 -13.73 -7.23
CA TYR A 88 -3.89 -14.18 -5.84
C TYR A 88 -3.79 -15.70 -5.76
N ALA A 89 -3.29 -16.18 -4.61
CA ALA A 89 -3.15 -17.60 -4.34
C ALA A 89 -3.77 -17.93 -2.97
N ILE A 90 -4.35 -19.13 -2.85
CA ILE A 90 -5.03 -19.56 -1.63
C ILE A 90 -4.35 -20.82 -1.08
N LEU A 91 -4.02 -20.78 0.20
CA LEU A 91 -3.71 -21.94 1.01
C LEU A 91 -4.92 -22.23 1.91
N ASP A 92 -5.73 -23.22 1.53
CA ASP A 92 -6.84 -23.70 2.36
C ASP A 92 -6.36 -24.88 3.22
N THR A 93 -6.41 -24.74 4.53
CA THR A 93 -6.05 -25.83 5.44
C THR A 93 -7.15 -26.89 5.58
N HIS A 94 -8.33 -26.65 5.01
CA HIS A 94 -9.54 -27.48 5.17
C HIS A 94 -9.95 -27.69 6.63
N ARG A 95 -9.50 -26.84 7.53
CA ARG A 95 -9.88 -26.82 8.94
C ARG A 95 -10.58 -25.49 9.26
N PRO A 96 -11.60 -25.51 10.15
CA PRO A 96 -12.26 -24.27 10.57
C PRO A 96 -11.28 -23.24 11.12
N GLY A 97 -11.43 -21.98 10.75
CA GLY A 97 -10.57 -20.91 11.20
C GLY A 97 -10.80 -19.62 10.41
N LYS A 98 -9.97 -18.63 10.65
CA LYS A 98 -10.01 -17.31 10.03
C LYS A 98 -9.52 -17.33 8.58
N THR A 99 -10.05 -16.40 7.77
CA THR A 99 -9.50 -16.10 6.44
C THR A 99 -8.64 -14.85 6.52
N ILE A 100 -7.34 -15.02 6.32
CA ILE A 100 -6.34 -13.96 6.44
C ILE A 100 -5.81 -13.61 5.06
N GLY A 101 -5.90 -12.32 4.70
CA GLY A 101 -5.25 -11.78 3.51
C GLY A 101 -3.83 -11.29 3.84
N LEU A 102 -2.86 -11.62 2.99
CA LEU A 102 -1.49 -11.13 3.06
C LEU A 102 -1.12 -10.53 1.70
N ARG A 103 -0.75 -9.24 1.66
CA ARG A 103 -0.56 -8.50 0.41
C ARG A 103 0.88 -8.09 0.19
N THR A 104 1.30 -8.15 -1.05
CA THR A 104 2.46 -7.45 -1.62
C THR A 104 2.06 -6.73 -2.91
N ASP A 105 2.71 -5.62 -3.21
CA ASP A 105 2.83 -5.01 -4.52
C ASP A 105 3.93 -5.70 -5.32
N ILE A 106 3.93 -5.55 -6.67
CA ILE A 106 4.86 -6.32 -7.52
C ILE A 106 5.56 -5.48 -8.59
N ASP A 107 5.25 -4.19 -8.69
CA ASP A 107 5.79 -3.31 -9.72
C ASP A 107 7.08 -2.61 -9.32
N GLY A 108 7.80 -2.13 -10.32
CA GLY A 108 8.97 -1.28 -10.20
C GLY A 108 8.74 0.10 -10.82
N LEU A 109 9.75 0.94 -10.76
CA LEU A 109 9.72 2.33 -11.19
C LEU A 109 10.56 2.56 -12.46
N PRO A 110 10.14 3.50 -13.35
CA PRO A 110 10.91 3.90 -14.52
C PRO A 110 12.03 4.89 -14.13
N VAL A 111 12.93 4.45 -13.24
CA VAL A 111 14.07 5.22 -12.75
C VAL A 111 15.34 4.45 -13.05
N THR A 112 16.34 5.13 -13.66
CA THR A 112 17.67 4.53 -13.86
C THR A 112 18.38 4.44 -12.52
N GLU A 113 18.70 3.23 -12.10
CA GLU A 113 19.38 2.99 -10.84
C GLU A 113 20.82 3.47 -10.85
N SER A 114 21.25 4.08 -9.75
CA SER A 114 22.63 4.45 -9.49
C SER A 114 23.45 3.26 -8.98
N PRO A 115 24.71 3.06 -9.44
CA PRO A 115 25.58 2.02 -8.88
C PRO A 115 26.12 2.37 -7.48
N ILE A 116 25.82 3.58 -6.98
CA ILE A 116 26.17 4.02 -5.62
C ILE A 116 24.90 4.34 -4.83
N ASN A 117 24.95 4.10 -3.53
CA ASN A 117 23.82 4.35 -2.61
C ASN A 117 23.82 5.77 -2.01
N GLY A 118 22.97 6.02 -1.03
CA GLY A 118 22.77 7.33 -0.41
C GLY A 118 24.01 7.93 0.26
N GLU A 119 24.95 7.11 0.69
CA GLU A 119 26.21 7.55 1.33
C GLU A 119 27.42 7.47 0.37
N GLY A 120 27.17 7.34 -0.94
CA GLY A 120 28.22 7.25 -1.94
C GLY A 120 28.97 5.91 -1.97
N LYS A 121 28.46 4.86 -1.32
CA LYS A 121 29.05 3.52 -1.31
C LYS A 121 28.57 2.71 -2.52
N PRO A 122 29.43 1.87 -3.12
CA PRO A 122 29.00 0.98 -4.18
C PRO A 122 27.91 0.03 -3.70
N LYS A 123 26.83 -0.12 -4.48
CA LYS A 123 25.83 -1.15 -4.26
C LYS A 123 26.37 -2.52 -4.65
N PRO A 124 26.05 -3.59 -3.90
CA PRO A 124 26.53 -4.94 -4.20
C PRO A 124 25.97 -5.51 -5.51
N PHE A 125 24.82 -5.03 -5.93
CA PHE A 125 24.15 -5.33 -7.18
C PHE A 125 23.17 -4.22 -7.54
N ILE A 126 22.80 -4.14 -8.82
CA ILE A 126 21.85 -3.16 -9.36
C ILE A 126 20.92 -3.84 -10.37
N SER A 127 19.87 -3.15 -10.77
CA SER A 127 18.99 -3.58 -11.85
C SER A 127 19.76 -3.87 -13.14
N LYS A 128 19.41 -4.97 -13.80
CA LYS A 128 19.89 -5.34 -15.16
C LYS A 128 18.95 -4.80 -16.25
N HIS A 129 17.77 -4.33 -15.90
CA HIS A 129 16.86 -3.63 -16.79
C HIS A 129 17.16 -2.13 -16.77
N LYS A 130 17.94 -1.67 -17.73
CA LYS A 130 18.33 -0.26 -17.83
C LYS A 130 17.09 0.65 -17.89
N GLY A 131 17.06 1.66 -17.03
CA GLY A 131 15.96 2.61 -16.95
C GLY A 131 14.86 2.21 -15.95
N PHE A 132 15.00 1.06 -15.27
CA PHE A 132 14.03 0.58 -14.29
C PHE A 132 14.71 0.14 -13.00
N THR A 133 14.05 0.31 -11.86
CA THR A 133 14.51 -0.17 -10.56
C THR A 133 13.34 -0.45 -9.62
N HIS A 134 13.57 -1.28 -8.59
CA HIS A 134 12.68 -1.35 -7.43
C HIS A 134 13.04 -0.26 -6.40
N GLY A 135 12.93 1.01 -6.83
CA GLY A 135 13.25 2.19 -6.01
C GLY A 135 12.25 2.49 -4.87
N CYS A 136 11.21 1.67 -4.71
CA CYS A 136 10.27 1.70 -3.60
C CYS A 136 10.37 0.47 -2.67
N GLY A 137 11.17 -0.54 -3.03
CA GLY A 137 11.40 -1.72 -2.20
C GLY A 137 10.43 -2.87 -2.40
N HIS A 138 9.62 -2.86 -3.47
CA HIS A 138 8.63 -3.91 -3.75
C HIS A 138 9.28 -5.29 -3.98
N ASP A 139 10.53 -5.35 -4.43
CA ASP A 139 11.33 -6.57 -4.46
C ASP A 139 11.51 -7.20 -3.07
N GLY A 140 11.73 -6.38 -2.05
CA GLY A 140 11.77 -6.81 -0.65
C GLY A 140 10.39 -7.21 -0.11
N HIS A 141 9.32 -6.50 -0.50
CA HIS A 141 7.94 -6.86 -0.11
C HIS A 141 7.56 -8.23 -0.67
N MET A 142 7.84 -8.49 -1.95
CA MET A 142 7.62 -9.80 -2.58
C MET A 142 8.44 -10.91 -1.92
N ALA A 143 9.71 -10.63 -1.57
CA ALA A 143 10.56 -11.59 -0.89
C ALA A 143 10.04 -11.93 0.52
N ILE A 144 9.56 -10.93 1.27
CA ILE A 144 8.90 -11.12 2.58
C ILE A 144 7.67 -12.02 2.42
N LEU A 145 6.78 -11.73 1.46
CA LEU A 145 5.57 -12.51 1.28
C LEU A 145 5.89 -13.94 0.83
N LEU A 146 6.76 -14.15 -0.19
CA LEU A 146 7.11 -15.49 -0.65
C LEU A 146 7.76 -16.34 0.45
N THR A 147 8.65 -15.75 1.25
CA THR A 147 9.24 -16.45 2.40
C THR A 147 8.19 -16.81 3.45
N THR A 148 7.28 -15.86 3.73
CA THR A 148 6.15 -16.12 4.63
C THR A 148 5.28 -17.28 4.12
N ILE A 149 4.96 -17.30 2.83
CA ILE A 149 4.18 -18.38 2.18
C ILE A 149 4.90 -19.73 2.34
N HIS A 150 6.21 -19.75 2.12
CA HIS A 150 7.00 -20.97 2.24
C HIS A 150 6.92 -21.54 3.66
N ILE A 151 7.09 -20.69 4.67
CA ILE A 151 7.02 -21.10 6.08
C ILE A 151 5.59 -21.51 6.47
N LEU A 152 4.56 -20.79 6.03
CA LEU A 152 3.15 -21.17 6.27
C LEU A 152 2.82 -22.52 5.61
N TYR A 153 3.35 -22.78 4.42
CA TYR A 153 3.16 -24.08 3.75
C TYR A 153 3.83 -25.22 4.51
N ASP A 154 5.02 -25.02 5.06
CA ASP A 154 5.68 -25.99 5.95
C ASP A 154 4.81 -26.29 7.18
N TRP A 155 4.15 -25.28 7.73
CA TRP A 155 3.29 -25.39 8.92
C TRP A 155 1.83 -25.71 8.59
N ARG A 156 1.45 -25.96 7.33
CA ARG A 156 0.04 -26.12 6.94
C ARG A 156 -0.73 -27.17 7.73
N SER A 157 -0.05 -28.21 8.25
CA SER A 157 -0.68 -29.22 9.12
C SER A 157 -1.02 -28.70 10.52
N LYS A 158 -0.35 -27.61 10.96
CA LYS A 158 -0.58 -26.97 12.27
C LYS A 158 -1.52 -25.78 12.18
N LEU A 159 -1.78 -25.23 10.97
CA LEU A 159 -2.58 -24.04 10.75
C LEU A 159 -4.07 -24.39 10.59
N ASN A 160 -4.93 -23.40 10.88
CA ASN A 160 -6.37 -23.45 10.66
C ASN A 160 -6.82 -22.32 9.73
N GLY A 161 -7.99 -22.48 9.09
CA GLY A 161 -8.58 -21.46 8.22
C GLY A 161 -7.92 -21.38 6.85
N LYS A 162 -7.98 -20.18 6.26
CA LYS A 162 -7.50 -19.89 4.91
C LYS A 162 -6.53 -18.71 4.91
N TYR A 163 -5.53 -18.81 4.04
CA TYR A 163 -4.57 -17.73 3.79
C TYR A 163 -4.66 -17.35 2.32
N VAL A 164 -4.97 -16.09 2.06
CA VAL A 164 -5.09 -15.54 0.70
C VAL A 164 -3.94 -14.60 0.46
N PHE A 165 -3.05 -14.96 -0.44
CA PHE A 165 -1.85 -14.21 -0.79
C PHE A 165 -2.15 -13.33 -2.01
N LEU A 166 -2.08 -12.01 -1.83
CA LEU A 166 -2.47 -11.01 -2.82
C LEU A 166 -1.20 -10.41 -3.44
N PHE A 167 -1.01 -10.61 -4.74
CA PHE A 167 0.08 -10.05 -5.53
C PHE A 167 -0.49 -8.95 -6.42
N GLU A 168 -0.38 -7.72 -5.93
CA GLU A 168 -1.04 -6.55 -6.53
C GLU A 168 -0.17 -5.90 -7.58
N GLU A 169 -0.67 -5.78 -8.81
CA GLU A 169 -0.08 -5.05 -9.91
C GLU A 169 -0.12 -3.53 -9.66
N GLY A 170 0.90 -2.81 -10.17
CA GLY A 170 0.81 -1.38 -10.45
C GLY A 170 0.38 -0.52 -9.28
N GLU A 171 0.98 -0.72 -8.11
CA GLU A 171 0.75 0.12 -6.94
C GLU A 171 1.08 1.58 -7.27
N GLU A 172 2.25 1.83 -7.86
CA GLU A 172 2.78 3.14 -8.21
C GLU A 172 1.91 3.90 -9.25
N THR A 173 1.10 3.18 -9.99
CA THR A 173 0.18 3.73 -11.01
C THR A 173 -1.28 3.70 -10.59
N ASN A 174 -1.60 3.11 -9.44
CA ASN A 174 -2.96 2.88 -8.93
C ASN A 174 -3.85 2.05 -9.89
N THR A 175 -3.28 1.22 -10.73
CA THR A 175 -4.02 0.47 -11.78
C THR A 175 -4.56 -0.86 -11.29
N GLY A 176 -3.80 -1.61 -10.48
CA GLY A 176 -4.11 -2.99 -10.10
C GLY A 176 -5.10 -3.16 -8.95
N ILE A 177 -5.18 -2.18 -8.04
CA ILE A 177 -5.97 -2.34 -6.82
C ILE A 177 -7.47 -2.54 -7.08
N ARG A 178 -8.08 -1.78 -8.00
CA ARG A 178 -9.52 -1.93 -8.26
C ARG A 178 -9.86 -3.26 -8.93
N PRO A 179 -9.14 -3.74 -9.95
CA PRO A 179 -9.26 -5.11 -10.47
C PRO A 179 -9.07 -6.18 -9.38
N MET A 180 -8.06 -6.03 -8.52
CA MET A 180 -7.81 -6.97 -7.42
C MET A 180 -9.01 -7.05 -6.48
N ILE A 181 -9.52 -5.92 -5.98
CA ILE A 181 -10.71 -5.88 -5.11
C ILE A 181 -11.91 -6.50 -5.80
N ALA A 182 -12.14 -6.20 -7.08
CA ALA A 182 -13.25 -6.79 -7.84
C ALA A 182 -13.12 -8.31 -7.93
N ALA A 183 -11.91 -8.85 -8.06
CA ALA A 183 -11.64 -10.28 -8.12
C ALA A 183 -11.86 -10.99 -6.77
N ILE A 184 -11.51 -10.36 -5.64
CA ILE A 184 -11.54 -10.99 -4.32
C ILE A 184 -12.74 -10.60 -3.44
N LYS A 185 -13.62 -9.68 -3.87
CA LYS A 185 -14.78 -9.20 -3.08
C LYS A 185 -15.76 -10.31 -2.65
N HIS A 186 -15.70 -11.47 -3.29
CA HIS A 186 -16.51 -12.65 -2.92
C HIS A 186 -15.91 -13.43 -1.76
N ILE A 187 -14.66 -13.18 -1.39
CA ILE A 187 -13.97 -13.80 -0.27
C ILE A 187 -14.27 -12.99 0.98
N HIS A 188 -14.78 -13.66 2.03
CA HIS A 188 -14.91 -13.03 3.33
C HIS A 188 -13.58 -13.08 4.07
N PHE A 189 -12.96 -11.92 4.30
CA PHE A 189 -11.73 -11.79 5.08
C PHE A 189 -12.05 -11.43 6.53
N ASP A 190 -11.35 -12.04 7.47
CA ASP A 190 -11.36 -11.62 8.88
C ASP A 190 -10.38 -10.46 9.13
N ALA A 191 -9.26 -10.45 8.42
CA ALA A 191 -8.28 -9.37 8.43
C ALA A 191 -7.37 -9.43 7.19
N ILE A 192 -6.81 -8.28 6.79
CA ILE A 192 -5.83 -8.19 5.71
C ILE A 192 -4.59 -7.45 6.23
N TYR A 193 -3.41 -8.02 5.96
CA TYR A 193 -2.12 -7.48 6.35
C TYR A 193 -1.28 -7.12 5.13
N GLY A 194 -0.60 -5.98 5.22
CA GLY A 194 0.46 -5.57 4.32
C GLY A 194 1.62 -4.94 5.08
N ASN A 195 2.74 -4.77 4.41
CA ASN A 195 3.87 -4.04 4.94
C ASN A 195 4.55 -3.24 3.84
N HIS A 196 5.29 -2.20 4.24
CA HIS A 196 6.16 -1.45 3.35
C HIS A 196 7.54 -1.28 3.99
N LEU A 197 8.59 -1.39 3.20
CA LEU A 197 9.95 -1.05 3.63
C LEU A 197 10.09 0.47 3.73
N ALA A 198 10.67 0.97 4.82
CA ALA A 198 10.72 2.40 5.10
C ALA A 198 12.17 2.87 5.27
N SER A 199 12.66 3.66 4.30
CA SER A 199 14.04 4.19 4.29
C SER A 199 14.30 5.28 5.34
N ASN A 200 13.28 5.74 6.03
CA ASN A 200 13.35 6.73 7.11
C ASN A 200 13.04 6.15 8.49
N VAL A 201 12.95 4.83 8.59
CA VAL A 201 12.86 4.08 9.86
C VAL A 201 14.15 3.28 10.01
N PRO A 202 14.79 3.28 11.18
CA PRO A 202 16.01 2.52 11.42
C PRO A 202 15.86 1.04 11.09
N SER A 203 16.88 0.46 10.46
CA SER A 203 16.91 -0.96 10.12
C SER A 203 16.62 -1.84 11.33
N GLY A 204 15.84 -2.90 11.11
CA GLY A 204 15.45 -3.83 12.15
C GLY A 204 14.28 -3.39 13.02
N HIS A 205 13.70 -2.21 12.81
CA HIS A 205 12.51 -1.77 13.53
C HIS A 205 11.26 -1.98 12.70
N VAL A 206 10.17 -2.39 13.36
CA VAL A 206 8.82 -2.46 12.78
C VAL A 206 7.98 -1.33 13.39
N TYR A 207 7.58 -0.38 12.54
CA TYR A 207 6.73 0.72 12.96
C TYR A 207 5.26 0.34 12.83
N ILE A 208 4.50 0.52 13.92
CA ILE A 208 3.09 0.16 14.01
C ILE A 208 2.34 1.27 14.75
N LYS A 209 1.38 1.87 14.06
CA LYS A 209 0.51 2.91 14.60
C LYS A 209 -0.95 2.52 14.36
N ASP A 210 -1.85 2.81 15.29
CA ASP A 210 -3.29 2.73 15.03
C ASP A 210 -3.79 3.99 14.31
N GLY A 211 -4.89 3.85 13.58
CA GLY A 211 -5.41 4.92 12.73
C GLY A 211 -4.57 5.15 11.47
N ALA A 212 -4.52 6.38 10.99
CA ALA A 212 -3.88 6.71 9.73
C ALA A 212 -2.35 6.66 9.83
N ILE A 213 -1.71 5.74 9.07
CA ILE A 213 -0.25 5.55 9.03
C ILE A 213 0.38 6.20 7.78
N MET A 214 -0.33 6.18 6.64
CA MET A 214 0.08 6.83 5.39
C MET A 214 -1.03 7.74 4.88
N ALA A 215 -0.63 8.76 4.11
CA ALA A 215 -1.57 9.76 3.62
C ALA A 215 -2.47 9.25 2.50
N GLY A 216 -3.70 9.73 2.48
CA GLY A 216 -4.51 9.73 1.27
C GLY A 216 -4.05 10.79 0.28
N MET A 217 -4.50 10.67 -0.98
CA MET A 217 -4.04 11.50 -2.08
C MET A 217 -5.20 11.98 -2.97
N ALA A 218 -5.11 13.26 -3.36
CA ALA A 218 -5.87 13.79 -4.49
C ALA A 218 -4.93 14.54 -5.44
N MET A 219 -5.08 14.27 -6.73
CA MET A 219 -4.40 15.02 -7.78
C MET A 219 -5.13 16.33 -8.02
N LEU A 220 -4.39 17.41 -8.21
CA LEU A 220 -4.93 18.72 -8.57
C LEU A 220 -4.60 19.00 -10.04
N SER A 221 -5.63 19.35 -10.80
CA SER A 221 -5.50 19.67 -12.23
C SER A 221 -6.68 20.55 -12.63
N TRP A 222 -6.40 21.79 -13.01
CA TRP A 222 -7.42 22.68 -13.58
C TRP A 222 -6.85 23.67 -14.57
N GLN A 223 -7.69 24.11 -15.48
CA GLN A 223 -7.36 25.10 -16.50
C GLN A 223 -8.30 26.31 -16.38
N VAL A 224 -7.71 27.49 -16.34
CA VAL A 224 -8.40 28.78 -16.32
C VAL A 224 -8.47 29.29 -17.75
N PHE A 225 -9.65 29.55 -18.26
CA PHE A 225 -9.91 30.04 -19.60
C PHE A 225 -10.28 31.51 -19.58
N GLY A 226 -9.61 32.29 -20.42
CA GLY A 226 -9.90 33.66 -20.71
C GLY A 226 -10.17 33.88 -22.22
N ARG A 227 -9.63 34.95 -22.76
CA ARG A 227 -9.60 35.25 -24.18
C ARG A 227 -8.27 35.90 -24.52
N GLY A 228 -7.50 35.25 -25.38
CA GLY A 228 -6.21 35.74 -25.84
C GLY A 228 -6.29 37.02 -26.64
N GLY A 229 -5.13 37.65 -26.84
CA GLY A 229 -5.02 38.88 -27.60
C GLY A 229 -3.61 39.42 -27.68
N HIS A 230 -3.47 40.53 -28.39
CA HIS A 230 -2.17 41.21 -28.51
C HIS A 230 -1.86 41.94 -27.16
N ALA A 231 -0.68 41.73 -26.60
CA ALA A 231 -0.31 42.26 -25.30
C ALA A 231 -0.32 43.82 -25.22
N SER A 232 -0.22 44.52 -26.37
CA SER A 232 -0.32 45.99 -26.42
C SER A 232 -1.78 46.49 -26.27
N ARG A 233 -2.79 45.62 -26.38
CA ARG A 233 -4.21 45.95 -26.24
C ARG A 233 -4.86 44.98 -25.24
N PRO A 234 -4.42 44.99 -23.97
CA PRO A 234 -4.94 44.08 -22.93
C PRO A 234 -6.43 44.32 -22.63
N ASP A 235 -6.95 45.52 -22.92
CA ASP A 235 -8.35 45.90 -22.82
C ASP A 235 -9.26 45.10 -23.76
N MET A 236 -8.74 44.53 -24.83
CA MET A 236 -9.46 43.69 -25.78
C MET A 236 -9.36 42.17 -25.50
N ALA A 237 -8.60 41.79 -24.48
CA ALA A 237 -8.39 40.42 -24.04
C ALA A 237 -9.06 40.16 -22.67
N ILE A 238 -9.08 38.90 -22.25
CA ILE A 238 -9.40 38.48 -20.88
C ILE A 238 -8.21 37.59 -20.45
N ASN A 239 -7.31 38.18 -19.67
CA ASN A 239 -6.04 37.51 -19.37
C ASN A 239 -6.18 36.43 -18.26
N PRO A 240 -6.07 35.13 -18.58
CA PRO A 240 -6.22 34.06 -17.61
C PRO A 240 -5.02 33.95 -16.65
N ILE A 241 -3.86 34.54 -16.98
CA ILE A 241 -2.68 34.53 -16.09
C ILE A 241 -2.98 35.29 -14.80
N PHE A 242 -3.59 36.48 -14.88
CA PHE A 242 -3.96 37.24 -13.69
C PHE A 242 -5.04 36.56 -12.87
N ALA A 243 -6.03 35.92 -13.53
CA ALA A 243 -7.05 35.13 -12.85
C ALA A 243 -6.42 33.94 -12.11
N ALA A 244 -5.54 33.18 -12.77
CA ALA A 244 -4.86 32.03 -12.22
C ALA A 244 -3.97 32.41 -11.02
N THR A 245 -3.21 33.50 -11.12
CA THR A 245 -2.38 34.02 -10.01
C THR A 245 -3.25 34.42 -8.81
N ASN A 246 -4.39 35.11 -9.06
CA ASN A 246 -5.30 35.51 -7.98
C ASN A 246 -6.02 34.31 -7.36
N ILE A 247 -6.31 33.26 -8.13
CA ILE A 247 -6.82 31.98 -7.59
C ILE A 247 -5.84 31.42 -6.57
N LEU A 248 -4.54 31.32 -6.91
CA LEU A 248 -3.53 30.76 -6.00
C LEU A 248 -3.40 31.60 -4.71
N ASN A 249 -3.38 32.92 -4.82
CA ASN A 249 -3.33 33.82 -3.66
C ASN A 249 -4.58 33.64 -2.77
N THR A 250 -5.77 33.58 -3.37
CA THR A 250 -7.02 33.41 -2.63
C THR A 250 -7.14 32.03 -2.00
N VAL A 251 -6.66 30.99 -2.70
CA VAL A 251 -6.57 29.63 -2.13
C VAL A 251 -5.66 29.63 -0.90
N ALA A 252 -4.50 30.29 -0.95
CA ALA A 252 -3.58 30.39 0.19
C ALA A 252 -4.22 31.07 1.41
N ILE A 253 -5.02 32.13 1.19
CA ILE A 253 -5.77 32.83 2.25
C ILE A 253 -6.89 31.92 2.80
N ALA A 254 -7.70 31.33 1.93
CA ALA A 254 -8.78 30.43 2.30
C ALA A 254 -8.27 29.19 3.04
N TRP A 255 -7.10 28.68 2.66
CA TRP A 255 -6.44 27.54 3.30
C TRP A 255 -6.21 27.76 4.78
N ASN A 256 -5.80 28.96 5.16
CA ASN A 256 -5.54 29.31 6.55
C ASN A 256 -6.79 29.72 7.35
N SER A 257 -7.87 30.13 6.67
CA SER A 257 -9.05 30.70 7.31
C SER A 257 -10.32 29.84 7.24
N GLN A 258 -10.39 28.88 6.31
CA GLN A 258 -11.62 28.12 6.07
C GLN A 258 -11.40 26.59 6.15
N ARG A 259 -10.16 26.12 6.15
CA ARG A 259 -9.84 24.71 6.36
C ARG A 259 -9.88 24.39 7.86
N ASP A 260 -10.28 23.17 8.20
CA ASP A 260 -10.15 22.65 9.56
C ASP A 260 -8.67 22.46 9.91
N ILE A 261 -8.13 23.34 10.76
CA ILE A 261 -6.71 23.34 11.15
C ILE A 261 -6.34 22.18 12.08
N THR A 262 -7.32 21.48 12.67
CA THR A 262 -7.09 20.31 13.51
C THR A 262 -6.79 19.06 12.69
N LYS A 263 -7.04 19.11 11.38
CA LYS A 263 -6.81 18.01 10.46
C LYS A 263 -5.54 18.22 9.65
N LEU A 264 -4.72 17.16 9.58
CA LEU A 264 -3.48 17.19 8.82
C LEU A 264 -3.80 17.03 7.32
N VAL A 265 -3.64 18.11 6.58
CA VAL A 265 -3.80 18.18 5.12
C VAL A 265 -2.70 19.08 4.56
N THR A 266 -2.00 18.63 3.53
CA THR A 266 -0.99 19.44 2.81
C THR A 266 -1.43 19.72 1.38
N LEU A 267 -1.05 20.90 0.88
CA LEU A 267 -1.30 21.36 -0.49
C LEU A 267 0.04 21.65 -1.15
N GLY A 268 0.35 20.97 -2.25
CA GLY A 268 1.49 21.25 -3.11
C GLY A 268 1.03 21.66 -4.49
N ILE A 269 1.31 22.92 -4.89
CA ILE A 269 1.18 23.37 -6.28
C ILE A 269 2.54 23.18 -6.96
N THR A 270 2.57 22.39 -8.02
CA THR A 270 3.83 21.97 -8.67
C THR A 270 3.93 22.38 -10.13
N GLN A 271 2.81 22.79 -10.73
CA GLN A 271 2.76 23.18 -12.13
C GLN A 271 1.94 24.48 -12.29
N PHE A 272 2.47 25.41 -13.10
CA PHE A 272 1.80 26.63 -13.53
C PHE A 272 2.29 26.96 -14.93
N HIS A 273 1.44 26.84 -15.94
CA HIS A 273 1.77 27.04 -17.34
C HIS A 273 0.80 28.02 -18.01
N GLY A 274 1.31 29.10 -18.57
CA GLY A 274 0.49 30.09 -19.26
C GLY A 274 1.33 31.03 -20.11
N GLY A 275 1.03 31.10 -21.42
CA GLY A 275 1.71 31.93 -22.41
C GLY A 275 2.97 31.28 -22.98
N GLU A 276 3.19 31.49 -24.30
CA GLU A 276 4.32 30.96 -25.05
C GLU A 276 5.28 32.09 -25.49
N THR A 277 4.76 33.29 -25.70
CA THR A 277 5.52 34.41 -26.21
C THR A 277 5.21 35.70 -25.45
N TRP A 278 6.20 36.63 -25.42
CA TRP A 278 6.12 37.87 -24.64
C TRP A 278 5.06 38.89 -25.10
N ASN A 279 4.54 38.78 -26.31
CA ASN A 279 3.62 39.75 -26.91
C ASN A 279 2.21 39.18 -27.17
N VAL A 280 1.90 37.98 -26.66
CA VAL A 280 0.59 37.32 -26.82
C VAL A 280 0.02 36.97 -25.44
N ILE A 281 -1.18 37.46 -25.13
CA ILE A 281 -1.97 37.01 -24.00
C ILE A 281 -2.58 35.66 -24.36
N PRO A 282 -2.37 34.58 -23.58
CA PRO A 282 -2.88 33.25 -23.90
C PRO A 282 -4.40 33.14 -23.69
N ASP A 283 -5.01 32.11 -24.33
CA ASP A 283 -6.42 31.78 -24.10
C ASP A 283 -6.67 31.06 -22.77
N SER A 284 -5.66 30.41 -22.23
CA SER A 284 -5.76 29.66 -20.98
C SER A 284 -4.48 29.57 -20.18
N THR A 285 -4.61 29.24 -18.89
CA THR A 285 -3.50 28.94 -17.97
C THR A 285 -3.82 27.65 -17.24
N TYR A 286 -2.85 26.73 -17.18
CA TYR A 286 -2.96 25.45 -16.46
C TYR A 286 -2.31 25.52 -15.09
N ILE A 287 -2.93 24.87 -14.09
CA ILE A 287 -2.41 24.71 -12.73
C ILE A 287 -2.54 23.24 -12.35
N GLY A 288 -1.46 22.69 -11.76
CA GLY A 288 -1.40 21.31 -11.28
C GLY A 288 -0.73 21.19 -9.93
N GLY A 289 -1.03 20.08 -9.24
CA GLY A 289 -0.46 19.82 -7.93
C GLY A 289 -1.04 18.58 -7.25
N THR A 290 -0.90 18.52 -5.94
CA THR A 290 -1.37 17.39 -5.13
C THR A 290 -1.86 17.83 -3.74
N LEU A 291 -2.85 17.11 -3.21
CA LEU A 291 -3.22 17.11 -1.80
C LEU A 291 -2.76 15.80 -1.15
N ARG A 292 -2.32 15.90 0.10
CA ARG A 292 -2.12 14.76 1.00
C ARG A 292 -2.91 14.97 2.28
N PHE A 293 -3.57 13.94 2.79
CA PHE A 293 -4.46 14.06 3.95
C PHE A 293 -4.47 12.75 4.75
N PHE A 294 -4.68 12.86 6.07
CA PHE A 294 -4.79 11.71 6.97
C PHE A 294 -6.23 11.49 7.49
N ASP A 295 -7.16 12.28 6.97
CA ASP A 295 -8.60 12.18 7.20
C ASP A 295 -9.30 12.35 5.84
N TRP A 296 -10.06 11.36 5.43
CA TRP A 296 -10.71 11.34 4.11
C TRP A 296 -11.63 12.53 3.90
N GLU A 297 -12.50 12.82 4.89
CA GLU A 297 -13.46 13.91 4.75
C GLU A 297 -12.77 15.29 4.74
N ALA A 298 -11.71 15.45 5.52
CA ALA A 298 -10.92 16.68 5.49
C ALA A 298 -10.24 16.87 4.12
N GLY A 299 -9.75 15.80 3.51
CA GLY A 299 -9.22 15.80 2.15
C GLY A 299 -10.27 16.22 1.12
N VAL A 300 -11.44 15.60 1.15
CA VAL A 300 -12.56 15.92 0.24
C VAL A 300 -13.02 17.38 0.43
N ARG A 301 -13.24 17.81 1.68
CA ARG A 301 -13.64 19.21 1.96
C ARG A 301 -12.59 20.23 1.51
N SER A 302 -11.30 19.90 1.66
CA SER A 302 -10.20 20.76 1.18
C SER A 302 -10.20 20.88 -0.33
N LEU A 303 -10.46 19.78 -1.04
CA LEU A 303 -10.57 19.77 -2.50
C LEU A 303 -11.76 20.63 -2.97
N GLU A 304 -12.91 20.49 -2.34
CA GLU A 304 -14.10 21.31 -2.67
C GLU A 304 -13.89 22.80 -2.35
N LEU A 305 -13.17 23.13 -1.28
CA LEU A 305 -12.77 24.51 -1.00
C LEU A 305 -11.93 25.11 -2.14
N ILE A 306 -10.93 24.37 -2.64
CA ILE A 306 -10.09 24.81 -3.76
C ILE A 306 -10.94 25.01 -5.02
N LYS A 307 -11.82 24.08 -5.35
CA LYS A 307 -12.71 24.18 -6.52
C LYS A 307 -13.62 25.40 -6.42
N LYS A 308 -14.22 25.62 -5.25
CA LYS A 308 -15.07 26.78 -5.00
C LYS A 308 -14.32 28.09 -5.20
N VAL A 309 -13.17 28.25 -4.54
CA VAL A 309 -12.34 29.45 -4.65
C VAL A 309 -11.91 29.69 -6.09
N ALA A 310 -11.43 28.66 -6.78
CA ALA A 310 -11.01 28.77 -8.17
C ALA A 310 -12.16 29.25 -9.08
N THR A 311 -13.36 28.73 -8.89
CA THR A 311 -14.54 29.10 -9.67
C THR A 311 -14.96 30.55 -9.41
N ASP A 312 -15.03 30.96 -8.15
CA ASP A 312 -15.50 32.31 -7.76
C ASP A 312 -14.51 33.40 -8.19
N VAL A 313 -13.21 33.17 -8.02
CA VAL A 313 -12.15 34.10 -8.45
C VAL A 313 -12.09 34.20 -9.99
N ALA A 314 -12.14 33.07 -10.70
CA ALA A 314 -12.14 33.10 -12.15
C ALA A 314 -13.30 33.95 -12.69
N ARG A 315 -14.51 33.80 -12.15
CA ARG A 315 -15.69 34.56 -12.51
C ARG A 315 -15.48 36.08 -12.29
N ALA A 316 -14.83 36.46 -11.18
CA ALA A 316 -14.52 37.88 -10.89
C ALA A 316 -13.57 38.49 -11.93
N HIS A 317 -12.78 37.67 -12.63
CA HIS A 317 -11.89 38.05 -13.74
C HIS A 317 -12.50 37.82 -15.12
N ASN A 318 -13.80 37.58 -15.25
CA ASN A 318 -14.48 37.19 -16.51
C ASN A 318 -13.89 35.95 -17.16
N CYS A 319 -13.22 35.09 -16.39
CA CYS A 319 -12.67 33.80 -16.79
C CYS A 319 -13.60 32.66 -16.36
N SER A 320 -13.37 31.48 -16.93
CA SER A 320 -13.96 30.22 -16.49
C SER A 320 -12.90 29.21 -16.08
N VAL A 321 -13.32 28.18 -15.32
CA VAL A 321 -12.40 27.08 -14.90
C VAL A 321 -12.97 25.76 -15.39
N ARG A 322 -12.08 24.88 -15.86
CA ARG A 322 -12.34 23.46 -16.08
C ARG A 322 -11.43 22.66 -15.18
N PHE A 323 -12.03 21.81 -14.34
CA PHE A 323 -11.29 20.86 -13.53
C PHE A 323 -11.02 19.59 -14.32
N GLY A 324 -9.80 19.01 -14.18
CA GLY A 324 -9.47 17.72 -14.75
C GLY A 324 -10.34 16.60 -14.15
N GLU A 325 -10.65 15.57 -14.93
CA GLU A 325 -11.43 14.42 -14.49
C GLU A 325 -10.78 13.71 -13.27
N SER A 326 -9.44 13.70 -13.24
CA SER A 326 -8.64 13.16 -12.13
C SER A 326 -8.64 14.04 -10.87
N MET A 327 -9.22 15.25 -10.90
CA MET A 327 -9.27 16.15 -9.74
C MET A 327 -10.35 15.69 -8.74
N THR A 328 -10.13 14.51 -8.19
CA THR A 328 -10.93 13.86 -7.14
C THR A 328 -10.00 13.29 -6.07
N ALA A 329 -10.53 13.01 -4.89
CA ALA A 329 -9.80 12.18 -3.93
C ALA A 329 -9.71 10.75 -4.49
N GLN A 330 -8.50 10.25 -4.68
CA GLN A 330 -8.25 9.02 -5.45
C GLN A 330 -7.93 7.83 -4.54
N VAL A 331 -7.08 8.07 -3.56
CA VAL A 331 -6.62 7.06 -2.61
C VAL A 331 -6.91 7.55 -1.20
N PRO A 332 -7.64 6.78 -0.37
CA PRO A 332 -7.84 7.13 1.03
C PRO A 332 -6.54 6.98 1.84
N PRO A 333 -6.47 7.52 3.07
CA PRO A 333 -5.39 7.18 4.00
C PRO A 333 -5.35 5.69 4.28
N VAL A 334 -4.14 5.14 4.47
CA VAL A 334 -3.99 3.79 5.02
C VAL A 334 -4.32 3.85 6.51
N ILE A 335 -5.40 3.18 6.88
CA ILE A 335 -5.89 3.20 8.27
C ILE A 335 -5.75 1.81 8.87
N ASN A 336 -4.96 1.71 9.93
CA ASN A 336 -4.83 0.51 10.72
C ASN A 336 -6.00 0.37 11.69
N ASP A 337 -6.59 -0.81 11.74
CA ASP A 337 -7.54 -1.16 12.79
C ASP A 337 -6.85 -1.12 14.16
N LYS A 338 -7.50 -0.48 15.13
CA LYS A 338 -6.92 -0.27 16.46
C LYS A 338 -6.64 -1.57 17.21
N LYS A 339 -7.54 -2.55 17.11
CA LYS A 339 -7.37 -3.85 17.79
C LYS A 339 -6.21 -4.62 17.16
N LEU A 340 -6.14 -4.64 15.82
CA LEU A 340 -5.04 -5.28 15.08
C LEU A 340 -3.70 -4.61 15.36
N ALA A 341 -3.62 -3.27 15.36
CA ALA A 341 -2.39 -2.54 15.66
C ALA A 341 -1.89 -2.78 17.09
N THR A 342 -2.81 -2.77 18.07
CA THR A 342 -2.47 -3.06 19.46
C THR A 342 -1.94 -4.48 19.63
N PHE A 343 -2.64 -5.45 19.02
CA PHE A 343 -2.22 -6.86 19.05
C PHE A 343 -0.83 -7.03 18.39
N ALA A 344 -0.64 -6.42 17.21
CA ALA A 344 0.63 -6.53 16.47
C ALA A 344 1.81 -5.92 17.26
N ARG A 345 1.65 -4.72 17.85
CA ARG A 345 2.70 -4.13 18.71
C ARG A 345 3.12 -5.07 19.81
N GLN A 346 2.17 -5.60 20.59
CA GLN A 346 2.47 -6.51 21.68
C GLN A 346 3.14 -7.81 21.21
N SER A 347 2.62 -8.37 20.12
CA SER A 347 3.08 -9.64 19.59
C SER A 347 4.47 -9.54 18.96
N ILE A 348 4.74 -8.46 18.22
CA ILE A 348 6.04 -8.24 17.56
C ILE A 348 7.08 -7.80 18.58
N GLU A 349 6.72 -6.96 19.57
CA GLU A 349 7.61 -6.63 20.67
C GLU A 349 8.00 -7.88 21.49
N GLY A 350 7.05 -8.80 21.69
CA GLY A 350 7.35 -10.10 22.31
C GLY A 350 8.29 -10.97 21.49
N LEU A 351 8.20 -10.90 20.14
CA LEU A 351 9.04 -11.65 19.22
C LEU A 351 10.44 -11.02 19.06
N TYR A 352 10.50 -9.70 18.97
CA TYR A 352 11.69 -8.88 18.75
C TYR A 352 11.77 -7.76 19.80
N PRO A 353 12.19 -8.04 21.02
CA PRO A 353 12.23 -7.03 22.09
C PRO A 353 13.09 -5.81 21.73
N GLY A 354 12.52 -4.61 21.85
CA GLY A 354 13.17 -3.35 21.50
C GLY A 354 13.17 -3.00 20.00
N HIS A 355 12.50 -3.79 19.16
CA HIS A 355 12.45 -3.59 17.72
C HIS A 355 11.09 -3.10 17.21
N THR A 356 10.17 -2.75 18.09
CA THR A 356 8.93 -2.07 17.70
C THR A 356 9.02 -0.58 17.98
N THR A 357 8.42 0.22 17.11
CA THR A 357 8.29 1.67 17.34
C THR A 357 6.87 2.11 16.99
N SER A 358 6.37 3.10 17.74
CA SER A 358 5.00 3.59 17.62
C SER A 358 4.92 5.09 17.89
N ASP A 359 5.83 5.86 17.32
CA ASP A 359 5.80 7.32 17.45
C ASP A 359 4.51 7.88 16.83
N GLU A 360 3.59 8.35 17.67
CA GLU A 360 2.31 8.91 17.25
C GLU A 360 2.47 10.17 16.36
N SER A 361 3.61 10.86 16.46
CA SER A 361 3.92 12.05 15.65
C SER A 361 4.39 11.70 14.24
N TYR A 362 4.84 10.47 14.01
CA TYR A 362 5.29 10.04 12.70
C TYR A 362 4.11 9.88 11.73
N ASN A 363 4.19 10.58 10.61
CA ASN A 363 3.21 10.51 9.53
C ASN A 363 3.95 10.38 8.20
N TRP A 364 3.74 9.28 7.49
CA TRP A 364 4.30 9.12 6.17
C TRP A 364 3.37 9.70 5.11
N TYR A 365 3.82 10.75 4.44
CA TYR A 365 3.02 11.50 3.46
C TYR A 365 2.92 10.83 2.08
N ALA A 366 3.55 9.66 1.88
CA ALA A 366 3.27 8.83 0.72
C ALA A 366 1.84 8.26 0.79
N SER A 367 1.23 8.03 -0.36
CA SER A 367 -0.04 7.31 -0.48
C SER A 367 0.24 5.85 -0.85
N GLU A 368 -0.69 4.96 -0.56
CA GLU A 368 -0.54 3.53 -0.76
C GLU A 368 -1.90 2.91 -1.10
N THR A 369 -1.97 2.13 -2.16
CA THR A 369 -3.22 1.51 -2.64
C THR A 369 -3.79 0.50 -1.67
N PHE A 370 -2.98 -0.06 -0.77
CA PHE A 370 -3.42 -0.94 0.33
C PHE A 370 -4.59 -0.34 1.12
N ALA A 371 -4.68 0.98 1.21
CA ALA A 371 -5.78 1.69 1.85
C ALA A 371 -7.17 1.23 1.39
N LEU A 372 -7.29 0.78 0.13
CA LEU A 372 -8.58 0.37 -0.42
C LEU A 372 -9.03 -1.02 0.06
N TYR A 373 -8.15 -1.84 0.64
CA TYR A 373 -8.56 -3.12 1.25
C TYR A 373 -9.41 -2.95 2.52
N ASN A 374 -9.40 -1.75 3.15
CA ASN A 374 -10.27 -1.45 4.30
C ASN A 374 -11.76 -1.62 4.00
N GLN A 375 -12.17 -1.59 2.73
CA GLN A 375 -13.56 -1.85 2.34
C GLN A 375 -13.94 -3.34 2.41
N LEU A 376 -12.97 -4.25 2.51
CA LEU A 376 -13.21 -5.69 2.55
C LEU A 376 -13.13 -6.26 3.97
N ALA A 377 -12.24 -5.74 4.82
CA ALA A 377 -12.01 -6.23 6.18
C ALA A 377 -11.21 -5.21 7.01
N PRO A 378 -11.10 -5.39 8.33
CA PRO A 378 -10.10 -4.70 9.13
C PRO A 378 -8.68 -4.93 8.59
N THR A 379 -7.90 -3.86 8.46
CA THR A 379 -6.54 -3.93 7.90
C THR A 379 -5.48 -3.58 8.91
N LEU A 380 -4.30 -4.16 8.72
CA LEU A 380 -3.07 -3.78 9.39
C LEU A 380 -1.96 -3.59 8.36
N PHE A 381 -1.36 -2.42 8.35
CA PHE A 381 -0.20 -2.08 7.54
C PHE A 381 0.96 -1.68 8.46
N THR A 382 2.12 -2.29 8.27
CA THR A 382 3.31 -2.00 9.08
C THR A 382 4.43 -1.45 8.22
N LEU A 383 5.31 -0.63 8.81
CA LEU A 383 6.50 -0.17 8.12
C LEU A 383 7.70 -0.91 8.68
N VAL A 384 8.49 -1.51 7.81
CA VAL A 384 9.72 -2.22 8.16
C VAL A 384 10.91 -1.32 7.86
N GLY A 385 11.62 -0.89 8.89
CA GLY A 385 12.77 -0.01 8.75
C GLY A 385 13.93 -0.69 8.02
N VAL A 386 14.48 0.03 7.02
CA VAL A 386 15.63 -0.43 6.22
C VAL A 386 16.77 0.57 6.19
N GLN A 387 16.66 1.66 6.97
CA GLN A 387 17.69 2.69 7.05
C GLN A 387 18.89 2.21 7.87
N ASN A 388 20.04 2.10 7.23
CA ASN A 388 21.30 1.74 7.87
C ASN A 388 22.43 2.64 7.32
N PRO A 389 22.85 3.70 8.06
CA PRO A 389 23.91 4.59 7.61
C PRO A 389 25.26 3.88 7.42
N GLU A 390 25.55 2.83 8.17
CA GLU A 390 26.79 2.07 8.05
C GLU A 390 26.86 1.32 6.71
N LEU A 391 25.73 0.84 6.20
CA LEU A 391 25.61 0.24 4.87
C LEU A 391 25.35 1.27 3.77
N GLY A 392 24.88 2.48 4.13
CA GLY A 392 24.57 3.57 3.19
C GLY A 392 23.14 3.49 2.62
N THR A 393 22.25 2.75 3.25
CA THR A 393 20.83 2.63 2.83
C THR A 393 19.98 3.78 3.40
N THR A 394 20.42 5.04 3.15
CA THR A 394 19.81 6.26 3.70
C THR A 394 19.03 7.07 2.66
N ALA A 395 19.12 6.70 1.38
CA ALA A 395 18.43 7.40 0.32
C ALA A 395 16.92 7.20 0.39
N GLY A 396 16.16 8.26 0.10
CA GLY A 396 14.70 8.21 0.06
C GLY A 396 14.16 7.34 -1.07
N HIS A 397 12.93 6.87 -0.90
CA HIS A 397 12.19 6.16 -1.94
C HIS A 397 12.13 6.96 -3.25
N HIS A 398 11.95 6.29 -4.38
CA HIS A 398 11.86 6.84 -5.75
C HIS A 398 13.14 7.56 -6.23
N THR A 399 14.26 7.42 -5.52
CA THR A 399 15.55 7.96 -5.96
C THR A 399 16.42 6.89 -6.61
N ALA A 400 17.31 7.30 -7.51
CA ALA A 400 18.27 6.40 -8.15
C ALA A 400 19.22 5.71 -7.15
N ALA A 401 19.47 6.35 -6.02
CA ALA A 401 20.38 5.87 -4.98
C ALA A 401 19.71 4.97 -3.93
N PHE A 402 18.37 4.80 -3.98
CA PHE A 402 17.63 3.98 -3.03
C PHE A 402 18.23 2.57 -2.91
N ASP A 403 18.36 2.10 -1.69
CA ASP A 403 18.84 0.76 -1.35
C ASP A 403 18.29 0.37 0.02
N ILE A 404 18.36 -0.91 0.38
CA ILE A 404 17.85 -1.41 1.64
C ILE A 404 18.90 -2.24 2.39
N ASP A 405 18.81 -2.25 3.71
CA ASP A 405 19.47 -3.25 4.53
C ASP A 405 18.68 -4.57 4.45
N GLU A 406 19.24 -5.57 3.78
CA GLU A 406 18.58 -6.87 3.61
C GLU A 406 18.39 -7.61 4.94
N ASP A 407 19.18 -7.32 5.97
CA ASP A 407 19.01 -7.92 7.31
C ASP A 407 17.67 -7.52 7.94
N ALA A 408 17.07 -6.41 7.50
CA ALA A 408 15.77 -5.96 7.97
C ALA A 408 14.61 -6.85 7.51
N LEU A 409 14.75 -7.58 6.39
CA LEU A 409 13.66 -8.40 5.83
C LEU A 409 13.14 -9.46 6.81
N GLN A 410 14.02 -10.00 7.68
CA GLN A 410 13.61 -10.96 8.70
C GLN A 410 12.54 -10.43 9.66
N TYR A 411 12.57 -9.12 9.97
CA TYR A 411 11.59 -8.49 10.86
C TYR A 411 10.22 -8.37 10.17
N GLY A 412 10.21 -8.06 8.88
CA GLY A 412 8.98 -8.06 8.07
C GLY A 412 8.36 -9.46 7.97
N ILE A 413 9.19 -10.50 7.73
CA ILE A 413 8.74 -11.90 7.70
C ILE A 413 8.19 -12.31 9.06
N GLY A 414 8.92 -12.03 10.14
CA GLY A 414 8.49 -12.36 11.48
C GLY A 414 7.18 -11.68 11.88
N ALA A 415 7.02 -10.41 11.53
CA ALA A 415 5.80 -9.65 11.78
C ALA A 415 4.60 -10.23 11.01
N MET A 416 4.77 -10.53 9.72
CA MET A 416 3.73 -11.12 8.87
C MET A 416 3.34 -12.53 9.34
N LEU A 417 4.32 -13.37 9.69
CA LEU A 417 4.08 -14.71 10.26
C LEU A 417 3.35 -14.63 11.61
N LYS A 418 3.78 -13.72 12.49
CA LYS A 418 3.16 -13.55 13.81
C LYS A 418 1.71 -13.13 13.67
N PHE A 419 1.41 -12.23 12.73
CA PHE A 419 0.04 -11.86 12.39
C PHE A 419 -0.74 -13.04 11.83
N ALA A 420 -0.21 -13.75 10.85
CA ALA A 420 -0.89 -14.83 10.14
C ALA A 420 -1.17 -16.06 11.04
N THR A 421 -0.26 -16.39 11.97
CA THR A 421 -0.36 -17.58 12.84
C THR A 421 -1.03 -17.30 14.18
N SER A 422 -1.24 -16.03 14.52
CA SER A 422 -2.07 -15.71 15.67
C SER A 422 -3.50 -16.12 15.32
N ASN A 423 -4.09 -16.98 16.14
CA ASN A 423 -5.54 -17.11 16.17
C ASN A 423 -6.05 -15.73 16.62
N LEU A 424 -6.26 -14.81 15.65
CA LEU A 424 -6.73 -13.46 15.93
C LEU A 424 -7.94 -13.56 16.86
N HIS A 425 -7.70 -13.64 18.17
CA HIS A 425 -8.72 -13.47 19.20
C HIS A 425 -9.09 -11.98 19.15
N LEU A 426 -9.69 -11.56 18.03
CA LEU A 426 -10.49 -10.37 18.00
C LEU A 426 -11.68 -10.74 18.87
N ALA A 427 -11.57 -10.48 20.18
CA ALA A 427 -12.71 -10.65 21.08
C ALA A 427 -13.88 -9.86 20.47
N ASP A 428 -14.99 -10.55 20.33
CA ASP A 428 -16.27 -10.01 19.87
C ASP A 428 -16.62 -8.70 20.58
#